data_8a5f5e33194ea55e815ad47e14cd004e
#
_entry.id   8a5f5e33194ea55e815ad47e14cd004e
#
_cell.length_a   1.000
_cell.length_b   1.000
_cell.length_c   1.000
_cell.angle_alpha   90.00
_cell.angle_beta   90.00
_cell.angle_gamma   90.00
#
_symmetry.space_group_name_H-M   'P 1'
#
loop_
_entity.id
_entity.type
_entity.pdbx_description
1 polymer ?
#
loop_
_entity_poly.entity_id
_entity_poly.type
_entity_poly.pdbx_seq_one_letter_code
_entity_poly.pdbx_strand_id
1 'polypeptide(L)'
;PDLFKRYTSEIIPALVDVGGGSGTGAMFFDEPGWPDKYNDVPMMCDWGRGQLFIHRVTPDGASFTQNQESFIKCGRITDVDCDGSGRLFIGSWGNSGFKGGTDGYVARVVPKGWKYKEFPDLQKRNEVDLANMLTTPSAKARLHAQQEILRRGGMGREVLAVAVDKKLTPRARVAAIYTLKQL
;
A
#
# COMPACT_ATOMS: atom_id res chain seq x y z
N PRO A 1 -16.02 17.66 14.30
CA PRO A 1 -16.69 16.39 14.09
C PRO A 1 -18.21 16.51 14.17
N ASP A 2 -18.78 17.53 14.87
CA ASP A 2 -20.22 17.72 15.02
C ASP A 2 -20.87 18.51 13.87
N LEU A 3 -20.15 18.78 12.80
CA LEU A 3 -20.64 19.45 11.59
C LEU A 3 -21.65 18.62 10.80
N PHE A 4 -21.59 17.30 10.96
CA PHE A 4 -22.56 16.37 10.37
C PHE A 4 -23.40 15.80 11.49
N LYS A 5 -24.64 16.31 11.63
CA LYS A 5 -25.57 15.69 12.54
C LYS A 5 -25.71 14.23 12.15
N ARG A 6 -25.64 13.33 13.14
CA ARG A 6 -25.82 11.88 12.98
C ARG A 6 -27.27 11.53 12.68
N TYR A 7 -27.85 12.10 11.64
CA TYR A 7 -29.20 11.68 11.26
C TYR A 7 -29.23 10.59 10.22
N THR A 8 -28.07 10.09 9.87
CA THR A 8 -28.06 9.01 8.92
C THR A 8 -27.46 7.81 9.61
N SER A 9 -28.30 6.84 9.90
CA SER A 9 -27.88 5.45 10.13
C SER A 9 -26.99 4.91 9.00
N GLU A 10 -26.81 5.67 7.94
CA GLU A 10 -26.04 5.41 6.74
C GLU A 10 -24.58 5.87 6.85
N ILE A 11 -24.20 6.69 7.84
CA ILE A 11 -22.81 7.07 8.05
C ILE A 11 -22.07 5.89 8.65
N ILE A 12 -21.24 5.27 7.85
CA ILE A 12 -20.29 4.24 8.33
C ILE A 12 -19.33 4.93 9.31
N PRO A 13 -19.27 4.52 10.58
CA PRO A 13 -18.35 5.10 11.54
C PRO A 13 -16.90 4.85 11.10
N ALA A 14 -16.00 5.69 11.57
CA ALA A 14 -14.57 5.44 11.40
C ALA A 14 -14.21 4.06 11.97
N LEU A 15 -13.36 3.32 11.27
CA LEU A 15 -12.87 2.01 11.72
C LEU A 15 -12.18 2.12 13.08
N VAL A 16 -11.51 3.24 13.31
CA VAL A 16 -10.83 3.53 14.57
C VAL A 16 -10.74 5.04 14.79
N ASP A 17 -10.91 5.46 16.02
CA ASP A 17 -10.45 6.77 16.49
C ASP A 17 -9.01 6.62 16.99
N VAL A 18 -8.06 7.15 16.24
CA VAL A 18 -6.63 7.13 16.61
C VAL A 18 -6.27 8.20 17.64
N GLY A 19 -7.25 8.99 18.10
CA GLY A 19 -7.08 10.10 19.02
C GLY A 19 -6.41 11.30 18.38
N GLY A 20 -5.85 12.19 19.21
CA GLY A 20 -5.10 13.38 18.72
C GLY A 20 -3.83 12.97 17.99
N GLY A 21 -3.61 13.52 16.82
CA GLY A 21 -2.47 13.28 15.97
C GLY A 21 -2.63 13.99 14.64
N SER A 22 -1.75 13.73 13.70
CA SER A 22 -1.83 14.25 12.34
C SER A 22 -1.52 13.12 11.38
N GLY A 23 -2.55 12.39 10.96
CA GLY A 23 -2.44 11.36 9.93
C GLY A 23 -1.89 11.96 8.63
N THR A 24 -0.88 11.33 8.05
CA THR A 24 -0.23 11.75 6.81
C THR A 24 -0.25 10.62 5.80
N GLY A 25 0.88 10.15 5.29
CA GLY A 25 0.91 9.07 4.32
C GLY A 25 0.32 7.75 4.83
N ALA A 26 -0.29 7.00 3.94
CA ALA A 26 -0.82 5.66 4.23
C ALA A 26 -0.64 4.73 3.03
N MET A 27 -0.45 3.44 3.29
CA MET A 27 -0.39 2.42 2.25
C MET A 27 -0.92 1.08 2.76
N PHE A 28 -1.32 0.22 1.83
CA PHE A 28 -1.52 -1.19 2.12
C PHE A 28 -0.23 -1.94 1.76
N PHE A 29 0.37 -2.59 2.75
CA PHE A 29 1.65 -3.26 2.59
C PHE A 29 1.48 -4.77 2.41
N ASP A 30 2.04 -5.29 1.32
CA ASP A 30 1.99 -6.72 0.99
C ASP A 30 3.15 -7.04 0.02
N GLU A 31 4.33 -7.30 0.59
CA GLU A 31 5.56 -7.49 -0.19
C GLU A 31 6.28 -8.79 0.18
N PRO A 32 6.59 -9.64 -0.79
CA PRO A 32 7.37 -10.85 -0.55
C PRO A 32 8.78 -10.50 -0.06
N GLY A 33 9.34 -11.32 0.82
CA GLY A 33 10.64 -11.07 1.44
C GLY A 33 10.57 -10.32 2.77
N TRP A 34 9.39 -9.84 3.15
CA TRP A 34 9.10 -9.39 4.50
C TRP A 34 8.51 -10.53 5.33
N PRO A 35 8.73 -10.56 6.66
CA PRO A 35 8.03 -11.50 7.52
C PRO A 35 6.51 -11.33 7.42
N ASP A 36 5.76 -12.45 7.42
CA ASP A 36 4.31 -12.47 7.20
C ASP A 36 3.54 -11.53 8.15
N LYS A 37 4.03 -11.37 9.38
CA LYS A 37 3.42 -10.46 10.36
C LYS A 37 3.38 -8.99 9.93
N TYR A 38 4.13 -8.59 8.93
CA TYR A 38 4.14 -7.22 8.37
C TYR A 38 3.40 -7.10 7.05
N ASN A 39 2.94 -8.22 6.49
CA ASN A 39 2.21 -8.25 5.23
C ASN A 39 0.70 -8.26 5.43
N ASP A 40 -0.03 -7.93 4.37
CA ASP A 40 -1.49 -7.90 4.35
C ASP A 40 -2.08 -6.92 5.37
N VAL A 41 -1.46 -5.76 5.50
CA VAL A 41 -1.82 -4.78 6.53
C VAL A 41 -1.85 -3.35 5.99
N PRO A 42 -2.84 -2.55 6.38
CA PRO A 42 -2.78 -1.10 6.26
C PRO A 42 -1.70 -0.53 7.18
N MET A 43 -0.91 0.39 6.65
CA MET A 43 0.05 1.20 7.39
C MET A 43 -0.34 2.67 7.30
N MET A 44 -0.19 3.42 8.38
CA MET A 44 -0.50 4.84 8.45
C MET A 44 0.57 5.60 9.23
N CYS A 45 1.04 6.67 8.63
CA CYS A 45 1.94 7.64 9.26
C CYS A 45 1.16 8.62 10.15
N ASP A 46 1.71 8.95 11.29
CA ASP A 46 1.23 10.03 12.16
C ASP A 46 2.36 11.01 12.43
N TRP A 47 2.27 12.19 11.81
CA TRP A 47 3.26 13.24 11.93
C TRP A 47 3.38 13.78 13.34
N GLY A 48 2.23 13.97 14.02
CA GLY A 48 2.20 14.53 15.37
C GLY A 48 2.84 13.63 16.41
N ARG A 49 2.65 12.32 16.28
CA ARG A 49 3.22 11.30 17.16
C ARG A 49 4.61 10.84 16.72
N GLY A 50 5.02 11.13 15.49
CA GLY A 50 6.26 10.64 14.91
C GLY A 50 6.32 9.12 14.82
N GLN A 51 5.25 8.51 14.30
CA GLN A 51 5.13 7.06 14.23
C GLN A 51 4.51 6.59 12.92
N LEU A 52 4.99 5.44 12.44
CA LEU A 52 4.30 4.59 11.48
C LEU A 52 3.57 3.49 12.24
N PHE A 53 2.28 3.39 12.05
CA PHE A 53 1.42 2.36 12.62
C PHE A 53 1.07 1.28 11.61
N ILE A 54 0.95 0.05 12.10
CA ILE A 54 0.30 -1.07 11.42
C ILE A 54 -1.09 -1.22 12.03
N HIS A 55 -2.11 -1.38 11.19
CA HIS A 55 -3.47 -1.67 11.60
C HIS A 55 -3.81 -3.13 11.26
N ARG A 56 -4.01 -3.96 12.29
CA ARG A 56 -4.42 -5.35 12.08
C ARG A 56 -5.93 -5.40 12.01
N VAL A 57 -6.42 -5.55 10.81
CA VAL A 57 -7.85 -5.54 10.48
C VAL A 57 -8.39 -6.96 10.52
N THR A 58 -9.52 -7.14 11.22
CA THR A 58 -10.24 -8.42 11.29
C THR A 58 -11.69 -8.19 10.86
N PRO A 59 -12.25 -9.00 9.94
CA PRO A 59 -13.66 -8.91 9.57
C PRO A 59 -14.58 -9.07 10.77
N ASP A 60 -15.61 -8.23 10.86
CA ASP A 60 -16.64 -8.26 11.89
C ASP A 60 -18.01 -7.94 11.27
N GLY A 61 -18.78 -8.96 10.92
CA GLY A 61 -20.03 -8.84 10.18
C GLY A 61 -19.83 -8.17 8.83
N ALA A 62 -20.55 -7.09 8.58
CA ALA A 62 -20.41 -6.25 7.38
C ALA A 62 -19.34 -5.15 7.51
N SER A 63 -18.57 -5.17 8.59
CA SER A 63 -17.53 -4.18 8.91
C SER A 63 -16.23 -4.89 9.32
N PHE A 64 -15.41 -4.18 10.06
CA PHE A 64 -14.12 -4.69 10.56
C PHE A 64 -13.87 -4.14 11.96
N THR A 65 -13.12 -4.91 12.76
CA THR A 65 -12.39 -4.41 13.93
C THR A 65 -10.93 -4.22 13.57
N GLN A 66 -10.18 -3.46 14.34
CA GLN A 66 -8.76 -3.28 14.14
C GLN A 66 -8.01 -3.17 15.46
N ASN A 67 -6.73 -3.58 15.43
CA ASN A 67 -5.77 -3.36 16.49
C ASN A 67 -4.59 -2.56 15.93
N GLN A 68 -4.28 -1.42 16.57
CA GLN A 68 -3.20 -0.54 16.18
C GLN A 68 -1.89 -0.96 16.86
N GLU A 69 -0.84 -1.16 16.06
CA GLU A 69 0.51 -1.52 16.53
C GLU A 69 1.51 -0.45 16.09
N SER A 70 2.34 0.06 17.03
CA SER A 70 3.46 0.93 16.68
C SER A 70 4.56 0.11 16.00
N PHE A 71 4.90 0.48 14.76
CA PHE A 71 5.90 -0.23 13.98
C PHE A 71 7.25 0.49 13.97
N ILE A 72 7.27 1.75 13.54
CA ILE A 72 8.49 2.56 13.45
C ILE A 72 8.26 3.91 14.11
N LYS A 73 9.20 4.32 14.96
CA LYS A 73 9.27 5.68 15.49
C LYS A 73 10.23 6.50 14.64
N CYS A 74 9.75 7.62 14.13
CA CYS A 74 10.47 8.50 13.25
C CYS A 74 9.92 9.93 13.42
N GLY A 75 10.76 10.88 13.72
CA GLY A 75 10.31 12.25 13.97
C GLY A 75 9.56 12.83 12.78
N ARG A 76 8.39 13.44 13.02
CA ARG A 76 7.62 14.17 11.99
C ARG A 76 7.47 13.41 10.67
N ILE A 77 7.08 12.15 10.75
CA ILE A 77 6.87 11.27 9.58
C ILE A 77 5.77 11.84 8.68
N THR A 78 6.06 11.96 7.39
CA THR A 78 5.17 12.61 6.42
C THR A 78 4.55 11.65 5.43
N ASP A 79 5.29 10.60 5.06
CA ASP A 79 4.82 9.64 4.06
C ASP A 79 5.53 8.31 4.18
N VAL A 80 4.92 7.29 3.60
CA VAL A 80 5.45 5.93 3.50
C VAL A 80 5.09 5.34 2.14
N ASP A 81 6.06 4.75 1.46
CA ASP A 81 5.84 4.00 0.23
C ASP A 81 6.87 2.87 0.10
N CYS A 82 6.64 1.92 -0.80
CA CYS A 82 7.63 0.92 -1.14
C CYS A 82 7.95 0.93 -2.63
N ASP A 83 9.15 0.48 -2.98
CA ASP A 83 9.52 0.31 -4.38
C ASP A 83 9.16 -1.10 -4.90
N GLY A 84 9.32 -1.29 -6.21
CA GLY A 84 9.04 -2.57 -6.86
C GLY A 84 9.91 -3.74 -6.38
N SER A 85 10.98 -3.46 -5.62
CA SER A 85 11.85 -4.47 -5.00
C SER A 85 11.45 -4.83 -3.58
N GLY A 86 10.42 -4.18 -3.02
CA GLY A 86 9.93 -4.42 -1.66
C GLY A 86 10.71 -3.67 -0.57
N ARG A 87 11.47 -2.62 -0.93
CA ARG A 87 12.10 -1.73 0.07
C ARG A 87 11.08 -0.69 0.51
N LEU A 88 10.89 -0.56 1.82
CA LEU A 88 10.05 0.47 2.40
C LEU A 88 10.83 1.77 2.54
N PHE A 89 10.22 2.89 2.17
CA PHE A 89 10.78 4.23 2.32
C PHE A 89 9.85 5.07 3.17
N ILE A 90 10.43 5.87 4.05
CA ILE A 90 9.73 6.75 4.99
C ILE A 90 10.28 8.16 4.82
N GLY A 91 9.41 9.11 4.51
CA GLY A 91 9.73 10.53 4.51
C GLY A 91 9.56 11.14 5.91
N SER A 92 10.48 12.02 6.29
CA SER A 92 10.44 12.70 7.58
C SER A 92 10.90 14.15 7.47
N TRP A 93 10.26 15.02 8.23
CA TRP A 93 10.72 16.40 8.46
C TRP A 93 11.86 16.48 9.49
N GLY A 94 12.34 15.35 10.01
CA GLY A 94 13.28 15.38 11.12
C GLY A 94 12.63 15.95 12.39
N ASN A 95 13.34 16.82 13.08
CA ASN A 95 12.86 17.48 14.30
C ASN A 95 12.35 18.90 14.05
N SER A 96 12.39 19.38 12.81
CA SER A 96 11.94 20.71 12.44
C SER A 96 10.43 20.85 12.61
N GLY A 97 10.00 21.99 13.13
CA GLY A 97 8.60 22.37 13.13
C GLY A 97 8.23 23.14 11.84
N PHE A 98 7.05 23.77 11.82
CA PHE A 98 6.57 24.59 10.69
C PHE A 98 7.44 25.82 10.36
N LYS A 99 8.41 26.16 11.19
CA LYS A 99 9.33 27.26 10.92
C LYS A 99 10.40 26.94 9.87
N GLY A 100 10.37 25.74 9.33
CA GLY A 100 11.37 25.25 8.38
C GLY A 100 12.60 24.67 9.07
N GLY A 101 13.37 23.91 8.35
CA GLY A 101 14.61 23.26 8.76
C GLY A 101 15.23 22.52 7.59
N THR A 102 16.44 22.05 7.77
CA THR A 102 17.23 21.31 6.75
C THR A 102 17.51 19.88 7.17
N ASP A 103 16.85 19.39 8.22
CA ASP A 103 17.04 18.08 8.84
C ASP A 103 16.03 17.01 8.37
N GLY A 104 15.26 17.31 7.32
CA GLY A 104 14.40 16.32 6.66
C GLY A 104 15.20 15.24 5.96
N TYR A 105 14.66 14.02 5.92
CA TYR A 105 15.33 12.86 5.31
C TYR A 105 14.33 11.84 4.77
N VAL A 106 14.85 10.93 3.95
CA VAL A 106 14.16 9.71 3.54
C VAL A 106 14.93 8.52 4.12
N ALA A 107 14.25 7.73 4.94
CA ALA A 107 14.80 6.50 5.49
C ALA A 107 14.37 5.30 4.64
N ARG A 108 15.30 4.39 4.37
CA ARG A 108 15.03 3.09 3.77
C ARG A 108 14.97 2.03 4.86
N VAL A 109 13.92 1.22 4.84
CA VAL A 109 13.70 0.15 5.81
C VAL A 109 13.56 -1.18 5.08
N VAL A 110 14.29 -2.18 5.55
CA VAL A 110 14.24 -3.56 5.06
C VAL A 110 14.40 -4.54 6.23
N PRO A 111 13.89 -5.77 6.15
CA PRO A 111 14.12 -6.78 7.16
C PRO A 111 15.62 -7.13 7.30
N LYS A 112 16.02 -7.56 8.49
CA LYS A 112 17.38 -8.08 8.72
C LYS A 112 17.64 -9.26 7.78
N GLY A 113 18.76 -9.20 7.05
CA GLY A 113 19.15 -10.24 6.10
C GLY A 113 18.43 -10.17 4.75
N TRP A 114 17.61 -9.15 4.53
CA TRP A 114 16.95 -8.94 3.24
C TRP A 114 17.98 -8.77 2.12
N LYS A 115 17.72 -9.42 0.97
CA LYS A 115 18.56 -9.35 -0.20
C LYS A 115 17.90 -8.53 -1.29
N TYR A 116 18.61 -7.56 -1.81
CA TYR A 116 18.13 -6.76 -2.94
C TYR A 116 17.90 -7.65 -4.17
N LYS A 117 16.74 -7.48 -4.77
CA LYS A 117 16.40 -8.04 -6.07
C LYS A 117 15.95 -6.89 -6.95
N GLU A 118 16.63 -6.69 -8.06
CA GLU A 118 16.29 -5.65 -9.00
C GLU A 118 14.86 -5.82 -9.54
N PHE A 119 14.11 -4.72 -9.57
CA PHE A 119 12.81 -4.71 -10.20
C PHE A 119 12.97 -4.71 -11.72
N PRO A 120 12.26 -5.57 -12.47
CA PRO A 120 12.44 -5.67 -13.91
C PRO A 120 12.00 -4.40 -14.63
N ASP A 121 12.68 -4.06 -15.72
CA ASP A 121 12.25 -3.02 -16.65
C ASP A 121 10.98 -3.49 -17.38
N LEU A 122 9.82 -2.93 -16.99
CA LEU A 122 8.53 -3.33 -17.51
C LEU A 122 8.34 -2.93 -18.96
N GLN A 123 9.00 -1.87 -19.41
CA GLN A 123 8.89 -1.40 -20.79
C GLN A 123 9.43 -2.41 -21.80
N LYS A 124 10.38 -3.25 -21.36
CA LYS A 124 10.98 -4.33 -22.17
C LYS A 124 10.22 -5.66 -22.10
N ARG A 125 9.19 -5.78 -21.26
CA ARG A 125 8.40 -7.02 -21.17
C ARG A 125 7.42 -7.12 -22.34
N ASN A 126 7.23 -8.35 -22.83
CA ASN A 126 6.12 -8.63 -23.76
C ASN A 126 4.76 -8.56 -23.05
N GLU A 127 3.68 -8.57 -23.80
CA GLU A 127 2.32 -8.40 -23.27
C GLU A 127 1.90 -9.53 -22.32
N VAL A 128 2.24 -10.77 -22.67
CA VAL A 128 1.92 -11.95 -21.86
C VAL A 128 2.66 -11.91 -20.52
N ASP A 129 3.97 -11.62 -20.55
CA ASP A 129 4.77 -11.50 -19.33
C ASP A 129 4.27 -10.37 -18.44
N LEU A 130 3.90 -9.25 -19.05
CA LEU A 130 3.39 -8.10 -18.32
C LEU A 130 2.03 -8.39 -17.68
N ALA A 131 1.10 -9.04 -18.39
CA ALA A 131 -0.17 -9.49 -17.82
C ALA A 131 0.04 -10.51 -16.69
N ASN A 132 0.99 -11.43 -16.84
CA ASN A 132 1.35 -12.39 -15.79
C ASN A 132 1.90 -11.71 -14.53
N MET A 133 2.49 -10.52 -14.62
CA MET A 133 2.91 -9.77 -13.44
C MET A 133 1.75 -9.33 -12.55
N LEU A 134 0.52 -9.30 -13.03
CA LEU A 134 -0.67 -9.10 -12.19
C LEU A 134 -0.89 -10.26 -11.20
N THR A 135 -0.23 -11.39 -11.38
CA THR A 135 -0.31 -12.56 -10.50
C THR A 135 0.78 -12.61 -9.43
N THR A 136 1.76 -11.70 -9.48
CA THR A 136 2.87 -11.66 -8.51
C THR A 136 2.36 -11.42 -7.08
N PRO A 137 3.00 -11.98 -6.07
CA PRO A 137 2.63 -11.74 -4.67
C PRO A 137 2.87 -10.29 -4.22
N SER A 138 3.79 -9.54 -4.84
CA SER A 138 4.06 -8.14 -4.50
C SER A 138 2.90 -7.23 -4.92
N ALA A 139 2.31 -6.50 -3.99
CA ALA A 139 1.27 -5.51 -4.28
C ALA A 139 1.80 -4.37 -5.15
N LYS A 140 3.02 -3.91 -4.86
CA LYS A 140 3.64 -2.82 -5.63
C LYS A 140 3.98 -3.26 -7.06
N ALA A 141 4.49 -4.48 -7.23
CA ALA A 141 4.77 -5.01 -8.56
C ALA A 141 3.49 -5.18 -9.40
N ARG A 142 2.38 -5.64 -8.80
CA ARG A 142 1.07 -5.68 -9.47
C ARG A 142 0.62 -4.29 -9.91
N LEU A 143 0.77 -3.29 -9.05
CA LEU A 143 0.41 -1.89 -9.36
C LEU A 143 1.24 -1.35 -10.52
N HIS A 144 2.56 -1.55 -10.51
CA HIS A 144 3.42 -1.11 -11.61
C HIS A 144 3.09 -1.83 -12.92
N ALA A 145 2.80 -3.13 -12.88
CA ALA A 145 2.34 -3.87 -14.06
C ALA A 145 1.03 -3.29 -14.60
N GLN A 146 0.06 -3.01 -13.73
CA GLN A 146 -1.20 -2.36 -14.11
C GLN A 146 -0.95 -1.01 -14.79
N GLN A 147 -0.13 -0.15 -14.21
CA GLN A 147 0.21 1.16 -14.78
C GLN A 147 0.84 1.03 -16.16
N GLU A 148 1.76 0.09 -16.35
CA GLU A 148 2.41 -0.13 -17.66
C GLU A 148 1.43 -0.71 -18.69
N ILE A 149 0.54 -1.63 -18.29
CA ILE A 149 -0.52 -2.16 -19.16
C ILE A 149 -1.43 -1.04 -19.63
N LEU A 150 -1.88 -0.17 -18.73
CA LEU A 150 -2.74 0.97 -19.06
C LEU A 150 -2.02 1.98 -19.97
N ARG A 151 -0.74 2.22 -19.72
CA ARG A 151 0.08 3.09 -20.57
C ARG A 151 0.19 2.60 -22.01
N ARG A 152 0.29 1.27 -22.22
CA ARG A 152 0.35 0.68 -23.57
C ARG A 152 -1.01 0.65 -24.25
N GLY A 153 -2.07 0.39 -23.49
CA GLY A 153 -3.40 0.10 -24.03
C GLY A 153 -3.45 -1.24 -24.78
N GLY A 154 -4.62 -1.59 -25.28
CA GLY A 154 -4.81 -2.70 -26.22
C GLY A 154 -4.63 -4.12 -25.66
N MET A 155 -4.24 -4.31 -24.39
CA MET A 155 -3.91 -5.59 -23.78
C MET A 155 -5.11 -6.33 -23.13
N GLY A 156 -6.33 -5.99 -23.54
CA GLY A 156 -7.54 -6.53 -22.90
C GLY A 156 -7.64 -8.06 -22.92
N ARG A 157 -7.14 -8.73 -23.97
CA ARG A 157 -7.16 -10.18 -24.11
C ARG A 157 -6.27 -10.87 -23.07
N GLU A 158 -5.04 -10.42 -22.91
CA GLU A 158 -4.04 -10.97 -21.99
C GLU A 158 -4.48 -10.78 -20.54
N VAL A 159 -5.00 -9.60 -20.22
CA VAL A 159 -5.52 -9.27 -18.89
C VAL A 159 -6.80 -10.06 -18.58
N LEU A 160 -7.69 -10.26 -19.58
CA LEU A 160 -8.89 -11.07 -19.41
C LEU A 160 -8.55 -12.53 -19.07
N ALA A 161 -7.51 -13.09 -19.69
CA ALA A 161 -7.06 -14.45 -19.38
C ALA A 161 -6.70 -14.60 -17.88
N VAL A 162 -6.04 -13.59 -17.29
CA VAL A 162 -5.73 -13.56 -15.84
C VAL A 162 -7.02 -13.42 -15.01
N ALA A 163 -7.94 -12.56 -15.42
CA ALA A 163 -9.18 -12.30 -14.65
C ALA A 163 -10.08 -13.53 -14.51
N VAL A 164 -10.17 -14.36 -15.57
CA VAL A 164 -11.07 -15.51 -15.61
C VAL A 164 -10.45 -16.82 -15.12
N ASP A 165 -9.12 -16.87 -14.96
CA ASP A 165 -8.45 -18.09 -14.50
C ASP A 165 -8.75 -18.37 -13.01
N LYS A 166 -9.62 -19.35 -12.77
CA LYS A 166 -10.06 -19.76 -11.43
C LYS A 166 -8.96 -20.39 -10.58
N LYS A 167 -7.82 -20.76 -11.17
CA LYS A 167 -6.67 -21.32 -10.46
C LYS A 167 -5.83 -20.20 -9.78
N LEU A 168 -5.96 -18.96 -10.23
CA LEU A 168 -5.26 -17.83 -9.68
C LEU A 168 -5.92 -17.33 -8.39
N THR A 169 -5.11 -16.68 -7.55
CA THR A 169 -5.59 -16.10 -6.29
C THR A 169 -6.64 -15.01 -6.54
N PRO A 170 -7.57 -14.78 -5.60
CA PRO A 170 -8.52 -13.66 -5.70
C PRO A 170 -7.82 -12.32 -5.94
N ARG A 171 -6.68 -12.06 -5.30
CA ARG A 171 -5.91 -10.81 -5.48
C ARG A 171 -5.45 -10.59 -6.91
N ALA A 172 -4.91 -11.64 -7.56
CA ALA A 172 -4.49 -11.58 -8.96
C ALA A 172 -5.66 -11.27 -9.89
N ARG A 173 -6.77 -11.97 -9.69
CA ARG A 173 -7.99 -11.80 -10.49
C ARG A 173 -8.61 -10.42 -10.30
N VAL A 174 -8.66 -9.93 -9.07
CA VAL A 174 -9.15 -8.58 -8.75
C VAL A 174 -8.26 -7.51 -9.41
N ALA A 175 -6.93 -7.65 -9.34
CA ALA A 175 -6.01 -6.74 -10.04
C ALA A 175 -6.29 -6.71 -11.54
N ALA A 176 -6.49 -7.88 -12.18
CA ALA A 176 -6.82 -7.97 -13.60
C ALA A 176 -8.20 -7.34 -13.93
N ILE A 177 -9.23 -7.57 -13.10
CA ILE A 177 -10.56 -6.97 -13.29
C ILE A 177 -10.49 -5.44 -13.23
N TYR A 178 -9.78 -4.88 -12.24
CA TYR A 178 -9.61 -3.42 -12.14
C TYR A 178 -8.78 -2.84 -13.29
N THR A 179 -7.81 -3.61 -13.81
CA THR A 179 -7.05 -3.22 -15.01
C THR A 179 -7.95 -3.18 -16.24
N LEU A 180 -8.77 -4.23 -16.46
CA LEU A 180 -9.74 -4.27 -17.56
C LEU A 180 -10.75 -3.13 -17.53
N LYS A 181 -11.19 -2.73 -16.33
CA LYS A 181 -12.13 -1.61 -16.17
C LYS A 181 -11.55 -0.29 -16.67
N GLN A 182 -10.24 -0.15 -16.68
CA GLN A 182 -9.53 1.08 -17.02
C GLN A 182 -8.95 1.07 -18.46
N LEU A 183 -8.88 -0.09 -19.11
CA LEU A 183 -8.52 -0.25 -20.53
C LEU A 183 -9.67 0.16 -21.46
#